data_01ded0aaeaf30c1984b095f2baa6b88f
#
_entry.id   01ded0aaeaf30c1984b095f2baa6b88f
#
_cell.length_a   1.000
_cell.length_b   1.000
_cell.length_c   1.000
_cell.angle_alpha   90.00
_cell.angle_beta   90.00
_cell.angle_gamma   90.00
#
_symmetry.space_group_name_H-M   'P 1'
#
loop_
_entity.id
_entity.type
_entity.pdbx_description
1 polymer ?
#
loop_
_entity_poly.entity_id
_entity_poly.type
_entity_poly.pdbx_seq_one_letter_code
_entity_poly.pdbx_strand_id
1 'polypeptide(L)'
;LLNTDVDLHQLAENIKKLPERRFSLCLYGISGTGKSAYAEYLARCLNMPVVKKRCSDLLSMWVGGTEKNIAAAFSEAGDKKALLIFDEADSLLQDRSRAVRSWEVTQVNEMLTQMESHPYPFVCTTNLMDSLDKASLRRFTFKVEYDYMTVAQVRRAFKLFFAQDMPKNITDEDLSRLTPGDFTLVQQKAAILGAATSPDELMKMLLLEQKNKLPPARSIGFI
;
A
#
# COMPACT_ATOMS: atom_id res chain seq x y z
N LEU A 1 -6.12 -10.68 -7.73
CA LEU A 1 -7.14 -9.80 -7.13
C LEU A 1 -6.70 -8.33 -7.04
N LEU A 2 -5.48 -8.01 -7.46
CA LEU A 2 -4.96 -6.64 -7.44
C LEU A 2 -5.33 -5.95 -8.76
N ASN A 3 -5.88 -4.74 -8.67
CA ASN A 3 -6.16 -3.88 -9.82
C ASN A 3 -5.06 -2.81 -9.86
N THR A 4 -4.19 -2.89 -10.85
CA THR A 4 -3.01 -2.03 -11.00
C THR A 4 -2.83 -1.64 -12.46
N ASP A 5 -2.20 -0.49 -12.69
CA ASP A 5 -1.81 0.01 -14.02
C ASP A 5 -0.68 -0.80 -14.68
N VAL A 6 0.01 -1.65 -13.89
CA VAL A 6 1.11 -2.52 -14.32
C VAL A 6 0.78 -3.98 -14.00
N ASP A 7 1.13 -4.91 -14.89
CA ASP A 7 1.08 -6.35 -14.56
C ASP A 7 2.16 -6.69 -13.53
N LEU A 8 1.73 -6.87 -12.29
CA LEU A 8 2.61 -7.14 -11.15
C LEU A 8 3.32 -8.49 -11.23
N HIS A 9 2.71 -9.49 -11.86
CA HIS A 9 3.33 -10.79 -12.05
C HIS A 9 4.47 -10.69 -13.07
N GLN A 10 4.19 -10.06 -14.20
CA GLN A 10 5.20 -9.82 -15.24
C GLN A 10 6.34 -8.93 -14.72
N LEU A 11 6.02 -7.92 -13.90
CA LEU A 11 7.01 -7.05 -13.26
C LEU A 11 7.95 -7.87 -12.36
N ALA A 12 7.41 -8.73 -11.50
CA ALA A 12 8.21 -9.58 -10.63
C ALA A 12 9.13 -10.53 -11.42
N GLU A 13 8.62 -11.17 -12.47
CA GLU A 13 9.40 -12.05 -13.34
C GLU A 13 10.50 -11.30 -14.12
N ASN A 14 10.24 -10.08 -14.53
CA ASN A 14 11.24 -9.25 -15.21
C ASN A 14 12.35 -8.81 -14.22
N ILE A 15 11.98 -8.35 -13.03
CA ILE A 15 12.95 -7.98 -11.98
C ILE A 15 13.84 -9.17 -11.60
N LYS A 16 13.28 -10.38 -11.52
CA LYS A 16 14.02 -11.60 -11.20
C LYS A 16 15.14 -11.92 -12.20
N LYS A 17 14.96 -11.49 -13.45
CA LYS A 17 15.93 -11.70 -14.54
C LYS A 17 17.05 -10.64 -14.59
N LEU A 18 16.94 -9.55 -13.82
CA LEU A 18 17.95 -8.50 -13.79
C LEU A 18 19.26 -9.03 -13.20
N PRO A 19 20.42 -8.75 -13.85
CA PRO A 19 21.72 -9.15 -13.33
C PRO A 19 22.05 -8.43 -12.02
N GLU A 20 21.69 -7.15 -11.93
CA GLU A 20 21.77 -6.35 -10.70
C GLU A 20 20.35 -6.06 -10.21
N ARG A 21 20.07 -6.51 -8.99
CA ARG A 21 18.75 -6.31 -8.38
C ARG A 21 18.66 -4.94 -7.70
N ARG A 22 19.08 -3.90 -8.39
CA ARG A 22 18.93 -2.52 -7.93
C ARG A 22 17.71 -1.89 -8.59
N PHE A 23 16.65 -1.72 -7.84
CA PHE A 23 15.44 -1.04 -8.28
C PHE A 23 14.72 -0.40 -7.09
N SER A 24 13.82 0.51 -7.39
CA SER A 24 12.98 1.17 -6.39
C SER A 24 11.55 1.25 -6.89
N LEU A 25 10.59 0.86 -6.03
CA LEU A 25 9.16 0.88 -6.33
C LEU A 25 8.43 1.83 -5.40
N CYS A 26 7.56 2.66 -5.97
CA CYS A 26 6.53 3.38 -5.24
C CYS A 26 5.18 2.72 -5.53
N LEU A 27 4.60 2.05 -4.54
CA LEU A 27 3.27 1.45 -4.63
C LEU A 27 2.28 2.41 -4.00
N TYR A 28 1.39 3.01 -4.80
CA TYR A 28 0.50 4.06 -4.32
C TYR A 28 -0.96 3.78 -4.65
N GLY A 29 -1.88 4.51 -4.03
CA GLY A 29 -3.32 4.44 -4.29
C GLY A 29 -4.12 3.96 -3.09
N ILE A 30 -5.31 3.43 -3.37
CA ILE A 30 -6.36 3.14 -2.38
C ILE A 30 -5.85 2.25 -1.24
N SER A 31 -6.25 2.56 0.00
CA SER A 31 -5.95 1.73 1.16
C SER A 31 -6.63 0.36 1.08
N GLY A 32 -6.00 -0.68 1.64
CA GLY A 32 -6.55 -2.03 1.64
C GLY A 32 -6.43 -2.80 0.31
N THR A 33 -5.75 -2.23 -0.69
CA THR A 33 -5.57 -2.84 -2.02
C THR A 33 -4.45 -3.88 -2.09
N GLY A 34 -3.65 -4.05 -1.03
CA GLY A 34 -2.61 -5.09 -0.96
C GLY A 34 -1.21 -4.62 -1.32
N LYS A 35 -0.90 -3.31 -1.31
CA LYS A 35 0.43 -2.75 -1.59
C LYS A 35 1.55 -3.39 -0.78
N SER A 36 1.42 -3.39 0.55
CA SER A 36 2.42 -3.96 1.47
C SER A 36 2.55 -5.48 1.29
N ALA A 37 1.44 -6.18 1.06
CA ALA A 37 1.45 -7.61 0.80
C ALA A 37 2.18 -7.96 -0.50
N TYR A 38 2.05 -7.13 -1.54
CA TYR A 38 2.80 -7.32 -2.78
C TYR A 38 4.30 -7.07 -2.59
N ALA A 39 4.70 -6.06 -1.82
CA ALA A 39 6.11 -5.82 -1.53
C ALA A 39 6.77 -7.02 -0.83
N GLU A 40 6.08 -7.65 0.13
CA GLU A 40 6.54 -8.88 0.79
C GLU A 40 6.52 -10.10 -0.17
N TYR A 41 5.51 -10.20 -1.04
CA TYR A 41 5.48 -11.23 -2.09
C TYR A 41 6.66 -11.09 -3.04
N LEU A 42 6.99 -9.87 -3.47
CA LEU A 42 8.12 -9.60 -4.35
C LEU A 42 9.44 -10.06 -3.72
N ALA A 43 9.65 -9.77 -2.42
CA ALA A 43 10.84 -10.25 -1.70
C ALA A 43 10.96 -11.78 -1.73
N ARG A 44 9.85 -12.48 -1.51
CA ARG A 44 9.80 -13.95 -1.61
C ARG A 44 10.15 -14.43 -3.02
N CYS A 45 9.59 -13.82 -4.06
CA CYS A 45 9.90 -14.13 -5.46
C CYS A 45 11.39 -13.95 -5.79
N LEU A 46 12.01 -12.96 -5.18
CA LEU A 46 13.44 -12.65 -5.36
C LEU A 46 14.36 -13.45 -4.44
N ASN A 47 13.80 -14.25 -3.54
CA ASN A 47 14.52 -14.98 -2.49
C ASN A 47 15.43 -14.03 -1.68
N MET A 48 14.90 -12.89 -1.27
CA MET A 48 15.59 -11.87 -0.48
C MET A 48 15.00 -11.77 0.92
N PRO A 49 15.83 -11.55 1.95
CA PRO A 49 15.34 -11.19 3.26
C PRO A 49 14.62 -9.84 3.19
N VAL A 50 13.76 -9.57 4.17
CA VAL A 50 12.98 -8.33 4.25
C VAL A 50 13.39 -7.54 5.49
N VAL A 51 13.65 -6.26 5.28
CA VAL A 51 13.67 -5.26 6.35
C VAL A 51 12.45 -4.37 6.15
N LYS A 52 11.48 -4.47 7.03
CA LYS A 52 10.23 -3.67 6.97
C LYS A 52 10.24 -2.64 8.08
N LYS A 53 10.00 -1.39 7.72
CA LYS A 53 9.85 -0.25 8.64
C LYS A 53 8.53 0.45 8.34
N ARG A 54 7.74 0.71 9.37
CA ARG A 54 6.67 1.71 9.27
C ARG A 54 7.28 3.08 9.41
N CYS A 55 6.88 4.02 8.58
CA CYS A 55 7.42 5.37 8.68
C CYS A 55 7.11 6.06 10.00
N SER A 56 5.97 5.74 10.62
CA SER A 56 5.63 6.19 11.98
C SER A 56 6.68 5.79 13.03
N ASP A 57 7.29 4.59 12.87
CA ASP A 57 8.26 4.06 13.83
C ASP A 57 9.65 4.72 13.68
N LEU A 58 9.88 5.40 12.57
CA LEU A 58 11.11 6.14 12.29
C LEU A 58 11.08 7.58 12.83
N LEU A 59 9.89 8.13 13.06
CA LEU A 59 9.73 9.48 13.53
C LEU A 59 10.26 9.62 14.96
N SER A 60 10.99 10.69 15.22
CA SER A 60 11.56 11.00 16.52
C SER A 60 11.17 12.42 16.96
N MET A 61 10.92 12.60 18.25
CA MET A 61 10.70 13.93 18.81
C MET A 61 12.00 14.75 18.94
N TRP A 62 13.15 14.09 18.81
CA TRP A 62 14.46 14.73 18.91
C TRP A 62 14.94 15.16 17.53
N VAL A 63 15.48 16.38 17.43
CA VAL A 63 16.09 16.89 16.18
C VAL A 63 17.21 15.97 15.72
N GLY A 64 17.20 15.58 14.45
CA GLY A 64 18.16 14.63 13.86
C GLY A 64 17.89 13.16 14.19
N GLY A 65 16.88 12.86 15.01
CA GLY A 65 16.55 11.48 15.38
C GLY A 65 15.91 10.71 14.24
N THR A 66 14.99 11.33 13.52
CA THR A 66 14.35 10.73 12.34
C THR A 66 15.36 10.44 11.24
N GLU A 67 16.25 11.39 10.93
CA GLU A 67 17.31 11.24 9.95
C GLU A 67 18.24 10.06 10.29
N LYS A 68 18.62 9.92 11.56
CA LYS A 68 19.42 8.76 12.03
C LYS A 68 18.66 7.45 11.87
N ASN A 69 17.36 7.42 12.15
CA ASN A 69 16.55 6.23 12.02
C ASN A 69 16.39 5.83 10.52
N ILE A 70 16.24 6.81 9.63
CA ILE A 70 16.22 6.57 8.18
C ILE A 70 17.54 5.95 7.74
N ALA A 71 18.68 6.58 8.05
CA ALA A 71 20.00 6.08 7.70
C ALA A 71 20.24 4.66 8.25
N ALA A 72 19.86 4.41 9.50
CA ALA A 72 19.96 3.09 10.14
C ALA A 72 19.13 2.02 9.42
N ALA A 73 17.92 2.36 8.93
CA ALA A 73 17.07 1.43 8.19
C ALA A 73 17.73 1.01 6.85
N PHE A 74 18.31 1.95 6.13
CA PHE A 74 19.06 1.66 4.89
C PHE A 74 20.33 0.86 5.16
N SER A 75 21.10 1.19 6.21
CA SER A 75 22.27 0.44 6.62
C SER A 75 21.92 -1.01 6.98
N GLU A 76 20.88 -1.21 7.81
CA GLU A 76 20.40 -2.55 8.18
C GLU A 76 20.01 -3.38 6.95
N ALA A 77 19.32 -2.78 5.99
CA ALA A 77 18.95 -3.45 4.76
C ALA A 77 20.17 -3.79 3.90
N GLY A 78 21.16 -2.90 3.86
CA GLY A 78 22.44 -3.12 3.16
C GLY A 78 23.21 -4.29 3.75
N ASP A 79 23.40 -4.32 5.08
CA ASP A 79 24.13 -5.37 5.80
C ASP A 79 23.50 -6.76 5.58
N LYS A 80 22.15 -6.80 5.56
CA LYS A 80 21.37 -8.02 5.33
C LYS A 80 21.19 -8.37 3.85
N LYS A 81 21.59 -7.51 2.92
CA LYS A 81 21.31 -7.62 1.48
C LYS A 81 19.81 -7.84 1.23
N ALA A 82 18.99 -7.10 1.97
CA ALA A 82 17.54 -7.27 2.05
C ALA A 82 16.78 -6.33 1.11
N LEU A 83 15.56 -6.70 0.75
CA LEU A 83 14.58 -5.76 0.24
C LEU A 83 14.08 -4.90 1.40
N LEU A 84 14.31 -3.57 1.31
CA LEU A 84 13.83 -2.61 2.29
C LEU A 84 12.41 -2.16 1.93
N ILE A 85 11.47 -2.28 2.88
CA ILE A 85 10.09 -1.85 2.71
C ILE A 85 9.80 -0.72 3.69
N PHE A 86 9.48 0.47 3.16
CA PHE A 86 8.91 1.57 3.92
C PHE A 86 7.39 1.56 3.75
N ASP A 87 6.68 1.19 4.80
CA ASP A 87 5.23 1.17 4.80
C ASP A 87 4.68 2.51 5.29
N GLU A 88 3.68 3.05 4.56
CA GLU A 88 3.07 4.36 4.83
C GLU A 88 4.10 5.50 4.79
N ALA A 89 4.84 5.60 3.69
CA ALA A 89 5.95 6.54 3.51
C ALA A 89 5.52 8.02 3.36
N ASP A 90 4.25 8.33 3.56
CA ASP A 90 3.66 9.65 3.33
C ASP A 90 4.42 10.77 4.05
N SER A 91 4.75 10.56 5.33
CA SER A 91 5.43 11.58 6.16
C SER A 91 6.90 11.80 5.79
N LEU A 92 7.59 10.76 5.28
CA LEU A 92 9.02 10.83 4.94
C LEU A 92 9.28 11.30 3.50
N LEU A 93 8.26 11.35 2.67
CA LEU A 93 8.33 11.70 1.25
C LEU A 93 7.43 12.90 0.90
N GLN A 94 6.91 13.61 1.89
CA GLN A 94 6.00 14.73 1.70
C GLN A 94 6.65 15.88 0.91
N ASP A 95 5.82 16.65 0.21
CA ASP A 95 6.26 17.80 -0.56
C ASP A 95 6.89 18.89 0.35
N ARG A 96 8.18 19.14 0.17
CA ARG A 96 8.95 20.11 0.94
C ARG A 96 8.42 21.54 0.82
N SER A 97 7.71 21.86 -0.25
CA SER A 97 7.08 23.18 -0.42
C SER A 97 5.92 23.42 0.56
N ARG A 98 5.36 22.34 1.10
CA ARG A 98 4.29 22.36 2.11
C ARG A 98 4.81 22.22 3.54
N ALA A 99 6.13 22.05 3.72
CA ALA A 99 6.74 21.89 5.02
C ALA A 99 6.51 23.14 5.89
N VAL A 100 5.98 22.95 7.08
CA VAL A 100 5.77 24.04 8.06
C VAL A 100 7.00 24.23 8.92
N ARG A 101 7.80 23.18 9.08
CA ARG A 101 8.94 23.13 9.98
C ARG A 101 10.21 22.71 9.24
N SER A 102 11.34 23.31 9.58
CA SER A 102 12.62 23.04 8.90
C SER A 102 13.08 21.60 8.94
N TRP A 103 12.77 20.87 10.01
CA TRP A 103 13.15 19.46 10.12
C TRP A 103 12.35 18.52 9.19
N GLU A 104 11.15 18.90 8.77
CA GLU A 104 10.40 18.15 7.76
C GLU A 104 11.15 18.14 6.42
N VAL A 105 11.80 19.25 6.08
CA VAL A 105 12.66 19.35 4.90
C VAL A 105 13.91 18.49 5.03
N THR A 106 14.55 18.48 6.21
CA THR A 106 15.78 17.66 6.42
C THR A 106 15.50 16.18 6.40
N GLN A 107 14.36 15.74 6.91
CA GLN A 107 13.93 14.33 6.84
C GLN A 107 13.74 13.85 5.39
N VAL A 108 13.06 14.65 4.56
CA VAL A 108 12.90 14.33 3.14
C VAL A 108 14.25 14.33 2.42
N ASN A 109 15.13 15.30 2.71
CA ASN A 109 16.46 15.34 2.11
C ASN A 109 17.30 14.11 2.48
N GLU A 110 17.27 13.67 3.74
CA GLU A 110 17.96 12.46 4.17
C GLU A 110 17.42 11.24 3.42
N MET A 111 16.08 11.10 3.35
CA MET A 111 15.47 10.01 2.59
C MET A 111 15.95 10.00 1.14
N LEU A 112 15.99 11.16 0.47
CA LEU A 112 16.47 11.30 -0.90
C LEU A 112 17.94 10.89 -1.06
N THR A 113 18.79 11.27 -0.12
CA THR A 113 20.22 10.92 -0.12
C THR A 113 20.41 9.42 -0.01
N GLN A 114 19.69 8.79 0.93
CA GLN A 114 19.76 7.34 1.12
C GLN A 114 19.21 6.57 -0.10
N MET A 115 18.10 7.02 -0.69
CA MET A 115 17.55 6.40 -1.92
C MET A 115 18.53 6.41 -3.09
N GLU A 116 19.34 7.46 -3.24
CA GLU A 116 20.33 7.57 -4.32
C GLU A 116 21.55 6.65 -4.13
N SER A 117 22.01 6.52 -2.89
CA SER A 117 23.23 5.79 -2.56
C SER A 117 23.01 4.29 -2.31
N HIS A 118 21.77 3.89 -1.98
CA HIS A 118 21.48 2.50 -1.58
C HIS A 118 21.64 1.50 -2.73
N PRO A 119 22.49 0.46 -2.56
CA PRO A 119 22.79 -0.48 -3.64
C PRO A 119 21.77 -1.61 -3.80
N TYR A 120 20.83 -1.78 -2.85
CA TYR A 120 19.84 -2.84 -2.84
C TYR A 120 18.44 -2.32 -3.17
N PRO A 121 17.50 -3.21 -3.51
CA PRO A 121 16.14 -2.78 -3.83
C PRO A 121 15.39 -2.27 -2.59
N PHE A 122 14.54 -1.27 -2.83
CA PHE A 122 13.60 -0.80 -1.82
C PHE A 122 12.22 -0.51 -2.41
N VAL A 123 11.21 -0.58 -1.55
CA VAL A 123 9.80 -0.35 -1.87
C VAL A 123 9.22 0.63 -0.86
N CYS A 124 8.56 1.66 -1.34
CA CYS A 124 7.73 2.54 -0.51
C CYS A 124 6.26 2.30 -0.83
N THR A 125 5.41 2.23 0.20
CA THR A 125 3.96 2.26 0.03
C THR A 125 3.40 3.59 0.49
N THR A 126 2.37 4.09 -0.18
CA THR A 126 1.69 5.34 0.17
C THR A 126 0.22 5.31 -0.25
N ASN A 127 -0.62 6.02 0.47
CA ASN A 127 -2.01 6.27 0.09
C ASN A 127 -2.19 7.67 -0.52
N LEU A 128 -1.18 8.54 -0.46
CA LEU A 128 -1.26 9.98 -0.73
C LEU A 128 -0.25 10.42 -1.82
N MET A 129 -0.37 9.88 -3.04
CA MET A 129 0.56 10.18 -4.15
C MET A 129 0.71 11.68 -4.41
N ASP A 130 -0.39 12.45 -4.39
CA ASP A 130 -0.42 13.88 -4.67
C ASP A 130 0.29 14.74 -3.61
N SER A 131 0.57 14.16 -2.43
CA SER A 131 1.29 14.84 -1.35
C SER A 131 2.80 14.60 -1.40
N LEU A 132 3.27 13.73 -2.28
CA LEU A 132 4.69 13.36 -2.34
C LEU A 132 5.53 14.44 -3.06
N ASP A 133 6.74 14.61 -2.57
CA ASP A 133 7.75 15.48 -3.18
C ASP A 133 8.12 15.00 -4.59
N LYS A 134 8.12 15.94 -5.56
CA LYS A 134 8.42 15.62 -6.97
C LYS A 134 9.83 15.07 -7.17
N ALA A 135 10.79 15.50 -6.36
CA ALA A 135 12.15 14.96 -6.43
C ALA A 135 12.20 13.52 -5.92
N SER A 136 11.42 13.20 -4.88
CA SER A 136 11.25 11.82 -4.40
C SER A 136 10.68 10.91 -5.48
N LEU A 137 9.64 11.36 -6.18
CA LEU A 137 8.99 10.58 -7.24
C LEU A 137 9.93 10.26 -8.41
N ARG A 138 10.88 11.14 -8.72
CA ARG A 138 11.86 10.91 -9.81
C ARG A 138 12.89 9.81 -9.48
N ARG A 139 13.05 9.47 -8.21
CA ARG A 139 14.02 8.45 -7.75
C ARG A 139 13.47 7.03 -7.78
N PHE A 140 12.16 6.89 -7.93
CA PHE A 140 11.57 5.58 -8.09
C PHE A 140 11.67 5.09 -9.54
N THR A 141 12.23 3.91 -9.73
CA THR A 141 12.30 3.23 -11.02
C THR A 141 10.91 2.96 -11.58
N PHE A 142 10.00 2.49 -10.72
CA PHE A 142 8.59 2.25 -11.06
C PHE A 142 7.67 2.89 -10.05
N LYS A 143 6.55 3.39 -10.54
CA LYS A 143 5.42 3.88 -9.76
C LYS A 143 4.22 3.07 -10.20
N VAL A 144 3.60 2.36 -9.28
CA VAL A 144 2.50 1.43 -9.57
C VAL A 144 1.26 1.90 -8.83
N GLU A 145 0.23 2.19 -9.58
CA GLU A 145 -1.07 2.60 -9.05
C GLU A 145 -1.92 1.40 -8.66
N TYR A 146 -2.51 1.48 -7.49
CA TYR A 146 -3.44 0.50 -6.96
C TYR A 146 -4.82 1.11 -6.82
N ASP A 147 -5.79 0.55 -7.51
CA ASP A 147 -7.16 1.01 -7.51
C ASP A 147 -8.11 -0.05 -6.92
N TYR A 148 -9.38 0.31 -6.78
CA TYR A 148 -10.44 -0.62 -6.43
C TYR A 148 -10.49 -1.82 -7.35
N MET A 149 -10.92 -2.95 -6.84
CA MET A 149 -11.10 -4.15 -7.66
C MET A 149 -12.12 -3.92 -8.77
N THR A 150 -11.85 -4.47 -9.94
CA THR A 150 -12.86 -4.59 -11.00
C THR A 150 -13.99 -5.52 -10.56
N VAL A 151 -15.17 -5.38 -11.15
CA VAL A 151 -16.33 -6.26 -10.86
C VAL A 151 -15.97 -7.75 -10.99
N ALA A 152 -15.22 -8.11 -12.03
CA ALA A 152 -14.75 -9.49 -12.21
C ALA A 152 -13.84 -9.95 -11.07
N GLN A 153 -12.96 -9.08 -10.58
CA GLN A 153 -12.09 -9.37 -9.44
C GLN A 153 -12.90 -9.49 -8.14
N VAL A 154 -13.91 -8.66 -7.94
CA VAL A 154 -14.81 -8.73 -6.77
C VAL A 154 -15.56 -10.07 -6.74
N ARG A 155 -16.14 -10.49 -7.88
CA ARG A 155 -16.82 -11.80 -7.98
C ARG A 155 -15.88 -12.96 -7.67
N ARG A 156 -14.66 -12.91 -8.18
CA ARG A 156 -13.62 -13.91 -7.88
C ARG A 156 -13.18 -13.87 -6.42
N ALA A 157 -13.04 -12.67 -5.83
CA ALA A 157 -12.69 -12.50 -4.42
C ALA A 157 -13.74 -13.09 -3.51
N PHE A 158 -15.03 -12.87 -3.78
CA PHE A 158 -16.12 -13.42 -2.98
C PHE A 158 -16.00 -14.94 -2.86
N LYS A 159 -15.78 -15.62 -3.98
CA LYS A 159 -15.58 -17.09 -3.99
C LYS A 159 -14.31 -17.52 -3.25
N LEU A 160 -13.21 -16.77 -3.39
CA LEU A 160 -11.94 -17.12 -2.74
C LEU A 160 -11.96 -16.91 -1.22
N PHE A 161 -12.57 -15.81 -0.76
CA PHE A 161 -12.57 -15.49 0.67
C PHE A 161 -13.64 -16.24 1.45
N PHE A 162 -14.80 -16.48 0.85
CA PHE A 162 -15.95 -17.07 1.55
C PHE A 162 -16.29 -18.49 1.13
N ALA A 163 -15.63 -19.04 0.11
CA ALA A 163 -15.90 -20.35 -0.48
C ALA A 163 -17.38 -20.52 -0.95
N GLN A 164 -18.05 -19.42 -1.29
CA GLN A 164 -19.44 -19.32 -1.70
C GLN A 164 -19.57 -18.52 -2.99
N ASP A 165 -20.62 -18.75 -3.75
CA ASP A 165 -20.94 -17.93 -4.92
C ASP A 165 -21.69 -16.67 -4.47
N MET A 166 -21.41 -15.54 -5.13
CA MET A 166 -22.03 -14.26 -4.83
C MET A 166 -23.53 -14.25 -5.20
N PRO A 167 -24.38 -13.57 -4.41
CA PRO A 167 -25.81 -13.42 -4.74
C PRO A 167 -26.01 -12.84 -6.15
N LYS A 168 -27.07 -13.29 -6.85
CA LYS A 168 -27.36 -12.90 -8.25
C LYS A 168 -28.01 -11.52 -8.39
N ASN A 169 -28.57 -11.00 -7.31
CA ASN A 169 -29.31 -9.73 -7.28
C ASN A 169 -28.45 -8.49 -7.05
N ILE A 170 -27.13 -8.62 -7.12
CA ILE A 170 -26.18 -7.52 -6.90
C ILE A 170 -25.81 -6.89 -8.24
N THR A 171 -25.94 -5.57 -8.33
CA THR A 171 -25.59 -4.79 -9.51
C THR A 171 -24.08 -4.51 -9.57
N ASP A 172 -23.57 -4.22 -10.75
CA ASP A 172 -22.15 -3.89 -10.92
C ASP A 172 -21.78 -2.56 -10.24
N GLU A 173 -22.71 -1.63 -10.10
CA GLU A 173 -22.53 -0.38 -9.38
C GLU A 173 -22.29 -0.59 -7.87
N ASP A 174 -22.95 -1.59 -7.30
CA ASP A 174 -22.76 -1.99 -5.90
C ASP A 174 -21.35 -2.52 -5.61
N LEU A 175 -20.58 -2.86 -6.63
CA LEU A 175 -19.26 -3.50 -6.52
C LEU A 175 -18.09 -2.56 -6.82
N SER A 176 -18.36 -1.25 -7.00
CA SER A 176 -17.40 -0.32 -7.61
C SER A 176 -16.23 0.11 -6.71
N ARG A 177 -16.30 -0.08 -5.39
CA ARG A 177 -15.30 0.47 -4.43
C ARG A 177 -14.86 -0.54 -3.38
N LEU A 178 -14.75 -1.78 -3.77
CA LEU A 178 -14.26 -2.85 -2.88
C LEU A 178 -12.77 -3.10 -3.09
N THR A 179 -12.09 -3.44 -2.00
CA THR A 179 -10.68 -3.78 -1.96
C THR A 179 -10.50 -5.16 -1.32
N PRO A 180 -9.39 -5.86 -1.54
CA PRO A 180 -9.10 -7.11 -0.83
C PRO A 180 -9.16 -6.99 0.70
N GLY A 181 -8.81 -5.82 1.24
CA GLY A 181 -8.89 -5.53 2.68
C GLY A 181 -10.30 -5.61 3.24
N ASP A 182 -11.31 -5.22 2.46
CA ASP A 182 -12.71 -5.31 2.90
C ASP A 182 -13.15 -6.77 3.07
N PHE A 183 -12.73 -7.63 2.15
CA PHE A 183 -13.01 -9.06 2.24
C PHE A 183 -12.35 -9.69 3.47
N THR A 184 -11.10 -9.34 3.76
CA THR A 184 -10.41 -9.79 4.96
C THR A 184 -11.14 -9.34 6.23
N LEU A 185 -11.57 -8.08 6.27
CA LEU A 185 -12.30 -7.52 7.40
C LEU A 185 -13.65 -8.22 7.60
N VAL A 186 -14.41 -8.43 6.52
CA VAL A 186 -15.70 -9.14 6.59
C VAL A 186 -15.52 -10.59 7.01
N GLN A 187 -14.49 -11.27 6.52
CA GLN A 187 -14.16 -12.63 6.95
C GLN A 187 -13.86 -12.69 8.45
N GLN A 188 -13.10 -11.75 8.99
CA GLN A 188 -12.85 -11.64 10.43
C GLN A 188 -14.12 -11.37 11.23
N LYS A 189 -14.98 -10.44 10.76
CA LYS A 189 -16.27 -10.16 11.39
C LYS A 189 -17.17 -11.39 11.43
N ALA A 190 -17.30 -12.09 10.32
CA ALA A 190 -18.10 -13.31 10.23
C ALA A 190 -17.59 -14.39 11.20
N ALA A 191 -16.28 -14.57 11.32
CA ALA A 191 -15.68 -15.50 12.27
C ALA A 191 -15.96 -15.13 13.74
N ILE A 192 -15.92 -13.83 14.09
CA ILE A 192 -16.21 -13.35 15.44
C ILE A 192 -17.69 -13.54 15.80
N LEU A 193 -18.60 -13.32 14.85
CA LEU A 193 -20.02 -13.48 15.06
C LEU A 193 -20.46 -14.94 15.19
N GLY A 194 -19.59 -15.90 14.84
CA GLY A 194 -19.84 -17.34 15.04
C GLY A 194 -20.98 -17.91 14.19
N ALA A 195 -21.46 -17.16 13.20
CA ALA A 195 -22.57 -17.57 12.35
C ALA A 195 -22.06 -18.20 11.04
N ALA A 196 -22.71 -19.25 10.58
CA ALA A 196 -22.65 -19.66 9.17
C ALA A 196 -23.36 -18.57 8.36
N THR A 197 -22.62 -17.53 8.00
CA THR A 197 -23.14 -16.34 7.31
C THR A 197 -23.56 -16.73 5.89
N SER A 198 -24.80 -16.44 5.55
CA SER A 198 -25.29 -16.63 4.18
C SER A 198 -24.55 -15.69 3.20
N PRO A 199 -24.52 -16.02 1.89
CA PRO A 199 -23.95 -15.12 0.88
C PRO A 199 -24.54 -13.70 0.92
N ASP A 200 -25.85 -13.58 1.21
CA ASP A 200 -26.54 -12.30 1.31
C ASP A 200 -26.07 -11.47 2.51
N GLU A 201 -25.84 -12.10 3.65
CA GLU A 201 -25.31 -11.43 4.85
C GLU A 201 -23.87 -10.96 4.64
N LEU A 202 -23.01 -11.80 4.06
CA LEU A 202 -21.63 -11.44 3.71
C LEU A 202 -21.62 -10.25 2.74
N MET A 203 -22.52 -10.26 1.75
CA MET A 203 -22.62 -9.16 0.79
C MET A 203 -23.09 -7.87 1.47
N LYS A 204 -24.09 -7.93 2.35
CA LYS A 204 -24.50 -6.76 3.14
C LYS A 204 -23.36 -6.17 3.96
N MET A 205 -22.52 -7.01 4.58
CA MET A 205 -21.33 -6.55 5.31
C MET A 205 -20.34 -5.85 4.38
N LEU A 206 -20.07 -6.39 3.19
CA LEU A 206 -19.18 -5.76 2.20
C LEU A 206 -19.72 -4.40 1.74
N LEU A 207 -21.01 -4.30 1.45
CA LEU A 207 -21.65 -3.05 1.04
C LEU A 207 -21.61 -1.98 2.15
N LEU A 208 -21.67 -2.38 3.42
CA LEU A 208 -21.47 -1.47 4.54
C LEU A 208 -20.03 -0.93 4.58
N GLU A 209 -19.02 -1.76 4.34
CA GLU A 209 -17.62 -1.29 4.26
C GLU A 209 -17.42 -0.31 3.10
N GLN A 210 -18.01 -0.60 1.95
CA GLN A 210 -17.98 0.32 0.81
C GLN A 210 -18.64 1.67 1.14
N LYS A 211 -19.79 1.65 1.80
CA LYS A 211 -20.53 2.86 2.20
C LYS A 211 -19.73 3.73 3.17
N ASN A 212 -18.99 3.11 4.08
CA ASN A 212 -18.14 3.82 5.04
C ASN A 212 -16.97 4.58 4.38
N LYS A 213 -16.63 4.26 3.13
CA LYS A 213 -15.58 4.96 2.35
C LYS A 213 -16.10 6.19 1.61
N LEU A 214 -17.42 6.35 1.53
CA LEU A 214 -18.03 7.54 0.94
C LEU A 214 -17.91 8.71 1.93
N PRO A 215 -17.59 9.94 1.46
CA PRO A 215 -17.72 11.10 2.31
C PRO A 215 -19.20 11.18 2.78
N PRO A 216 -19.45 11.63 4.02
CA PRO A 216 -20.81 11.80 4.49
C PRO A 216 -21.57 12.67 3.49
N ALA A 217 -22.76 12.21 3.09
CA ALA A 217 -23.62 12.99 2.22
C ALA A 217 -23.76 14.39 2.83
N ARG A 218 -23.38 15.44 2.08
CA ARG A 218 -23.59 16.80 2.54
C ARG A 218 -25.09 16.95 2.78
N SER A 219 -25.50 17.03 4.04
CA SER A 219 -26.85 17.47 4.38
C SER A 219 -26.98 18.88 3.83
N ILE A 220 -27.75 19.05 2.78
CA ILE A 220 -28.17 20.38 2.32
C ILE A 220 -29.08 20.87 3.45
N GLY A 221 -28.51 21.66 4.37
CA GLY A 221 -29.29 22.38 5.36
C GLY A 221 -30.10 23.41 4.61
N PHE A 222 -31.41 23.20 4.59
CA PHE A 222 -32.33 24.28 4.31
C PHE A 222 -32.24 25.27 5.48
N ILE A 223 -31.78 26.48 5.19
CA ILE A 223 -31.97 27.67 6.01
C ILE A 223 -33.37 28.20 5.73
#